data_bbc04aabf690c34934cf8d6603775bc9
#
_entry.id   bbc04aabf690c34934cf8d6603775bc9
#
_cell.length_a   1.000
_cell.length_b   1.000
_cell.length_c   1.000
_cell.angle_alpha   90.00
_cell.angle_beta   90.00
_cell.angle_gamma   90.00
#
_symmetry.space_group_name_H-M   'P 1'
#
loop_
_entity.id
_entity.type
_entity.pdbx_description
1 polymer ?
#
loop_
_entity_poly.entity_id
_entity_poly.type
_entity_poly.pdbx_seq_one_letter_code
_entity_poly.pdbx_strand_id
1 'polypeptide(L)'
;MKYDVLKHGRGLHPWGYLLVAAAFWGLIILFACLSWGNRKEKSTALVEIASVCEIHVDGKPVLSFAPDTLITPAVWINRWWLLPSCRGNLATYDPRKEEGTGSKDMDEWLQERRERNDSILLGLLHLQEETDYFLRKHTVKEEGFELVAKHAERVQHMIDSIQEMNLRLEEAMGNGHAKLLRKRDFCALYQQDGKLTREPCRLARESGKQIRLQTEGKRKPAGVKAISLWPWARHIDEEIYLSLYGMDGYDACKQGNVTNRITIERNVSNTSQKQDGFCLMFDETGLCFAGYLKNGKREGEGEMRDPMGRIIRGLFSSDTLYFGSRTDSLGHYLGDMDRQGKANGHGVYLLSADNTLYEGKWSNDQRDGFGISLSPNARMQAGEWIQDDYKGERLVYTSERIYGIDISRYQHEKGRKKYAINWGKLRIKHLGTLSKKRVEGEMDYPVSFVYIKATEGQSLVNQYYAADYIQARKHGIPVGSYHFFSTHVPADVQAELFLSNAHIQDGDFPPVLDVEPSNAKIERMGGTEAMWNSIRTWLHIVEKRTGRIPVLYINQMFVNKYLPHAPDVEEKYPVWIARYGEYKPNVRLVYWQLSPDGRVNGIQGKVDINVFNGYREDFNEFKESLRSRKTSSQSF
;
A
#
# COMPACT_ATOMS: atom_id res chain seq x y z
N MET A 1 -27.98 6.16 -85.79
CA MET A 1 -29.31 6.76 -85.82
C MET A 1 -29.26 8.03 -84.98
N LYS A 2 -29.57 9.12 -85.61
CA LYS A 2 -29.37 10.49 -85.20
C LYS A 2 -30.23 10.93 -84.05
N TYR A 3 -29.66 11.66 -83.16
CA TYR A 3 -30.26 12.45 -82.11
C TYR A 3 -31.23 13.46 -82.68
N ASP A 4 -32.49 13.32 -82.37
CA ASP A 4 -33.54 14.34 -82.62
C ASP A 4 -34.52 14.39 -81.46
N VAL A 5 -34.01 14.81 -80.23
CA VAL A 5 -34.86 15.13 -79.08
C VAL A 5 -34.32 16.36 -78.36
N LEU A 6 -34.17 17.47 -79.07
CA LEU A 6 -33.92 18.76 -78.39
C LEU A 6 -34.46 19.93 -79.24
N LYS A 7 -35.77 19.87 -79.49
CA LYS A 7 -36.46 21.06 -79.95
C LYS A 7 -37.84 21.12 -79.30
N HIS A 8 -37.90 21.45 -78.03
CA HIS A 8 -39.00 22.14 -77.35
C HIS A 8 -38.64 22.42 -75.90
N GLY A 9 -37.48 22.97 -75.66
CA GLY A 9 -37.19 23.62 -74.39
C GLY A 9 -37.48 25.13 -74.51
N ARG A 10 -38.59 25.57 -73.97
CA ARG A 10 -38.81 26.99 -73.72
C ARG A 10 -37.69 27.41 -72.78
N GLY A 11 -36.65 28.06 -73.33
CA GLY A 11 -35.61 28.68 -72.53
C GLY A 11 -36.21 29.66 -71.51
N LEU A 12 -35.84 29.59 -70.33
CA LEU A 12 -36.20 30.58 -69.32
C LEU A 12 -35.83 31.97 -69.86
N HIS A 13 -36.77 32.91 -69.73
CA HIS A 13 -36.54 34.30 -70.06
C HIS A 13 -35.22 34.75 -69.39
N PRO A 14 -34.38 35.62 -70.03
CA PRO A 14 -33.07 36.02 -69.43
C PRO A 14 -33.13 36.38 -67.97
N TRP A 15 -34.23 36.97 -67.54
CA TRP A 15 -34.49 37.22 -66.10
C TRP A 15 -34.65 35.97 -65.25
N GLY A 16 -35.10 34.85 -65.84
CA GLY A 16 -35.19 33.58 -65.14
C GLY A 16 -33.84 32.98 -64.83
N TYR A 17 -32.85 33.11 -65.73
CA TYR A 17 -31.48 32.71 -65.48
C TYR A 17 -30.79 33.59 -64.42
N LEU A 18 -31.10 34.88 -64.41
CA LEU A 18 -30.62 35.81 -63.39
C LEU A 18 -31.17 35.47 -61.99
N LEU A 19 -32.45 35.11 -61.90
CA LEU A 19 -33.08 34.71 -60.65
C LEU A 19 -32.53 33.36 -60.15
N VAL A 20 -32.31 32.39 -61.04
CA VAL A 20 -31.68 31.10 -60.68
C VAL A 20 -30.22 31.31 -60.25
N ALA A 21 -29.47 32.16 -60.97
CA ALA A 21 -28.10 32.52 -60.59
C ALA A 21 -28.06 33.26 -59.25
N ALA A 22 -28.98 34.22 -59.05
CA ALA A 22 -29.07 34.96 -57.78
C ALA A 22 -29.47 34.04 -56.61
N ALA A 23 -30.36 33.11 -56.82
CA ALA A 23 -30.75 32.10 -55.83
C ALA A 23 -29.57 31.13 -55.54
N PHE A 24 -28.83 30.74 -56.59
CA PHE A 24 -27.64 29.89 -56.43
C PHE A 24 -26.51 30.59 -55.69
N TRP A 25 -26.23 31.84 -56.05
CA TRP A 25 -25.26 32.67 -55.34
C TRP A 25 -25.73 33.01 -53.92
N GLY A 26 -27.00 33.25 -53.69
CA GLY A 26 -27.60 33.41 -52.38
C GLY A 26 -27.42 32.17 -51.49
N LEU A 27 -27.60 30.99 -52.08
CA LEU A 27 -27.34 29.68 -51.41
C LEU A 27 -25.84 29.50 -51.11
N ILE A 28 -24.94 29.85 -52.04
CA ILE A 28 -23.47 29.79 -51.82
C ILE A 28 -23.06 30.76 -50.74
N ILE A 29 -23.56 32.01 -50.78
CA ILE A 29 -23.27 33.00 -49.73
C ILE A 29 -23.84 32.56 -48.40
N LEU A 30 -25.05 32.05 -48.37
CA LEU A 30 -25.63 31.47 -47.15
C LEU A 30 -24.80 30.29 -46.61
N PHE A 31 -24.34 29.41 -47.51
CA PHE A 31 -23.47 28.30 -47.15
C PHE A 31 -22.08 28.77 -46.68
N ALA A 32 -21.53 29.78 -47.32
CA ALA A 32 -20.27 30.39 -46.92
C ALA A 32 -20.40 31.13 -45.58
N CYS A 33 -21.47 31.89 -45.36
CA CYS A 33 -21.74 32.56 -44.09
C CYS A 33 -22.01 31.54 -42.99
N LEU A 34 -22.69 30.45 -43.29
CA LEU A 34 -22.95 29.35 -42.40
C LEU A 34 -21.64 28.59 -42.06
N SER A 35 -20.77 28.34 -43.04
CA SER A 35 -19.46 27.71 -42.81
C SER A 35 -18.44 28.65 -42.15
N TRP A 36 -18.54 29.94 -42.36
CA TRP A 36 -17.67 30.94 -41.72
C TRP A 36 -18.08 31.21 -40.25
N GLY A 37 -19.40 31.26 -39.99
CA GLY A 37 -19.93 31.23 -38.62
C GLY A 37 -19.45 30.00 -37.82
N ASN A 38 -19.38 28.87 -38.49
CA ASN A 38 -18.90 27.60 -37.91
C ASN A 38 -17.39 27.63 -37.55
N ARG A 39 -16.58 28.44 -38.24
CA ARG A 39 -15.15 28.57 -37.93
C ARG A 39 -14.86 29.47 -36.72
N LYS A 40 -15.77 30.38 -36.35
CA LYS A 40 -15.58 31.33 -35.24
C LYS A 40 -16.05 30.81 -33.86
N GLU A 41 -16.86 29.74 -33.80
CA GLU A 41 -17.37 29.25 -32.54
C GLU A 41 -17.06 27.76 -32.30
N LYS A 42 -15.82 27.35 -32.50
CA LYS A 42 -15.34 26.13 -31.84
C LYS A 42 -15.05 26.44 -30.37
N SER A 43 -16.07 26.70 -29.58
CA SER A 43 -15.90 26.73 -28.16
C SER A 43 -15.71 25.31 -27.68
N THR A 44 -14.49 25.01 -27.28
CA THR A 44 -14.14 23.76 -26.64
C THR A 44 -14.65 23.79 -25.20
N ALA A 45 -15.17 22.66 -24.74
CA ALA A 45 -15.55 22.41 -23.36
C ALA A 45 -14.90 21.11 -22.93
N LEU A 46 -14.86 20.85 -21.65
CA LEU A 46 -14.58 19.53 -21.10
C LEU A 46 -15.90 18.83 -20.84
N VAL A 47 -15.96 17.53 -21.06
CA VAL A 47 -17.05 16.69 -20.64
C VAL A 47 -16.54 15.66 -19.65
N GLU A 48 -17.24 15.57 -18.56
CA GLU A 48 -17.12 14.49 -17.58
C GLU A 48 -18.14 13.42 -17.97
N ILE A 49 -17.65 12.21 -18.15
CA ILE A 49 -18.44 11.02 -18.48
C ILE A 49 -18.34 10.10 -17.28
N ALA A 50 -19.39 10.00 -16.49
CA ALA A 50 -19.48 9.05 -15.38
C ALA A 50 -20.19 7.79 -15.86
N SER A 51 -19.52 6.65 -15.81
CA SER A 51 -20.07 5.33 -16.16
C SER A 51 -20.32 4.55 -14.88
N VAL A 52 -21.58 4.29 -14.55
CA VAL A 52 -21.98 3.49 -13.39
C VAL A 52 -22.48 2.14 -13.87
N CYS A 53 -21.94 1.06 -13.28
CA CYS A 53 -22.46 -0.28 -13.46
C CYS A 53 -23.35 -0.65 -12.27
N GLU A 54 -24.57 -1.07 -12.53
CA GLU A 54 -25.51 -1.51 -11.49
C GLU A 54 -26.02 -2.92 -11.82
N ILE A 55 -26.11 -3.78 -10.81
CA ILE A 55 -26.80 -5.06 -10.91
C ILE A 55 -28.20 -4.86 -10.37
N HIS A 56 -29.19 -5.15 -11.22
CA HIS A 56 -30.59 -5.11 -10.88
C HIS A 56 -31.14 -6.53 -10.81
N VAL A 57 -31.93 -6.81 -9.78
CA VAL A 57 -32.72 -8.02 -9.62
C VAL A 57 -34.20 -7.60 -9.58
N ASP A 58 -35.01 -8.17 -10.42
CA ASP A 58 -36.46 -7.81 -10.58
C ASP A 58 -36.69 -6.30 -10.75
N GLY A 59 -35.77 -5.62 -11.46
CA GLY A 59 -35.83 -4.19 -11.74
C GLY A 59 -35.41 -3.26 -10.59
N LYS A 60 -34.97 -3.81 -9.48
CA LYS A 60 -34.42 -3.04 -8.34
C LYS A 60 -32.88 -3.13 -8.31
N PRO A 61 -32.17 -2.03 -8.05
CA PRO A 61 -30.72 -2.07 -7.89
C PRO A 61 -30.34 -2.82 -6.62
N VAL A 62 -29.54 -3.87 -6.75
CA VAL A 62 -29.01 -4.67 -5.63
C VAL A 62 -27.58 -4.28 -5.33
N LEU A 63 -26.78 -4.00 -6.37
CA LEU A 63 -25.38 -3.62 -6.25
C LEU A 63 -25.05 -2.50 -7.24
N SER A 64 -24.36 -1.48 -6.79
CA SER A 64 -23.85 -0.38 -7.61
C SER A 64 -22.33 -0.30 -7.42
N PHE A 65 -21.60 -0.27 -8.54
CA PHE A 65 -20.15 -0.11 -8.52
C PHE A 65 -19.80 1.37 -8.58
N ALA A 66 -18.66 1.73 -7.99
CA ALA A 66 -18.15 3.08 -8.07
C ALA A 66 -18.11 3.56 -9.53
N PRO A 67 -18.51 4.81 -9.81
CA PRO A 67 -18.49 5.33 -11.16
C PRO A 67 -17.08 5.37 -11.72
N ASP A 68 -16.93 4.87 -12.94
CA ASP A 68 -15.74 5.09 -13.74
C ASP A 68 -15.92 6.43 -14.44
N THR A 69 -15.06 7.41 -14.17
CA THR A 69 -15.23 8.78 -14.63
C THR A 69 -14.10 9.16 -15.58
N LEU A 70 -14.46 9.62 -16.75
CA LEU A 70 -13.56 10.11 -17.78
C LEU A 70 -13.80 11.58 -18.06
N ILE A 71 -12.78 12.42 -17.98
CA ILE A 71 -12.84 13.82 -18.42
C ILE A 71 -12.14 13.95 -19.77
N THR A 72 -12.85 14.41 -20.77
CA THR A 72 -12.34 14.49 -22.14
C THR A 72 -12.77 15.78 -22.84
N PRO A 73 -11.98 16.26 -23.83
CA PRO A 73 -12.37 17.40 -24.66
C PRO A 73 -13.65 17.17 -25.43
N ALA A 74 -14.50 18.17 -25.44
CA ALA A 74 -15.74 18.16 -26.20
C ALA A 74 -15.98 19.48 -26.94
N VAL A 75 -16.87 19.46 -27.91
CA VAL A 75 -17.26 20.66 -28.68
C VAL A 75 -18.75 20.89 -28.49
N TRP A 76 -19.11 22.13 -28.12
CA TRP A 76 -20.51 22.55 -28.08
C TRP A 76 -21.10 22.57 -29.48
N ILE A 77 -22.31 22.05 -29.64
CA ILE A 77 -23.12 22.23 -30.83
C ILE A 77 -24.38 23.00 -30.47
N ASN A 78 -24.66 24.01 -31.26
CA ASN A 78 -25.91 24.76 -31.18
C ASN A 78 -27.01 24.05 -31.95
N ARG A 79 -28.19 23.94 -31.36
CA ARG A 79 -29.37 23.28 -31.97
C ARG A 79 -29.81 23.89 -33.32
N TRP A 80 -29.40 25.12 -33.62
CA TRP A 80 -29.75 25.86 -34.85
C TRP A 80 -29.06 25.35 -36.13
N TRP A 81 -28.02 24.52 -35.98
CA TRP A 81 -27.24 23.99 -37.11
C TRP A 81 -27.70 22.63 -37.60
N LEU A 82 -28.81 22.14 -37.09
CA LEU A 82 -29.39 20.88 -37.50
C LEU A 82 -30.26 21.10 -38.74
N LEU A 83 -29.62 21.20 -39.90
CA LEU A 83 -30.30 20.98 -41.16
C LEU A 83 -30.97 19.59 -41.14
N PRO A 84 -32.15 19.44 -41.77
CA PRO A 84 -32.87 18.16 -41.77
C PRO A 84 -32.03 16.98 -42.23
N SER A 85 -31.05 17.18 -43.13
CA SER A 85 -30.09 16.17 -43.59
C SER A 85 -29.09 15.71 -42.52
N CYS A 86 -28.88 16.50 -41.51
CA CYS A 86 -27.98 16.15 -40.38
C CYS A 86 -28.72 15.45 -39.23
N ARG A 87 -30.06 15.50 -39.21
CA ARG A 87 -30.87 14.89 -38.15
C ARG A 87 -30.82 13.37 -38.18
N GLY A 88 -30.68 12.76 -39.35
CA GLY A 88 -30.67 11.30 -39.51
C GLY A 88 -29.43 10.60 -38.93
N ASN A 89 -28.33 11.36 -38.69
CA ASN A 89 -27.06 10.84 -38.19
C ASN A 89 -26.71 11.27 -36.75
N LEU A 90 -27.61 12.03 -36.14
CA LEU A 90 -27.51 12.39 -34.73
C LEU A 90 -28.30 11.36 -33.92
N ALA A 91 -27.72 10.22 -33.65
CA ALA A 91 -28.18 9.40 -32.58
C ALA A 91 -28.06 10.23 -31.28
N THR A 92 -29.22 10.71 -30.81
CA THR A 92 -29.26 11.22 -29.43
C THR A 92 -28.98 10.01 -28.55
N TYR A 93 -27.79 9.95 -28.04
CA TYR A 93 -27.48 8.96 -27.01
C TYR A 93 -28.34 9.34 -25.80
N ASP A 94 -29.27 8.48 -25.46
CA ASP A 94 -30.01 8.58 -24.21
C ASP A 94 -29.15 7.89 -23.14
N PRO A 95 -28.56 8.63 -22.18
CA PRO A 95 -27.79 8.02 -21.12
C PRO A 95 -28.59 7.05 -20.25
N ARG A 96 -29.93 7.09 -20.37
CA ARG A 96 -30.87 6.18 -19.70
C ARG A 96 -31.14 4.90 -20.45
N LYS A 97 -30.62 4.75 -21.68
CA LYS A 97 -30.71 3.49 -22.41
C LYS A 97 -29.67 2.53 -21.83
N GLU A 98 -30.23 1.58 -21.15
CA GLU A 98 -29.52 0.47 -20.52
C GLU A 98 -28.97 -0.48 -21.59
N GLU A 99 -27.66 -0.71 -21.60
CA GLU A 99 -27.10 -1.84 -22.32
C GLU A 99 -27.17 -3.06 -21.38
N GLY A 100 -28.20 -3.87 -21.54
CA GLY A 100 -28.35 -5.15 -20.86
C GLY A 100 -27.42 -6.20 -21.47
N THR A 101 -26.58 -6.85 -20.68
CA THR A 101 -25.90 -8.08 -21.09
C THR A 101 -26.84 -9.27 -20.94
N GLY A 102 -26.76 -10.25 -21.84
CA GLY A 102 -27.59 -11.46 -21.77
C GLY A 102 -27.23 -12.32 -20.54
N SER A 103 -28.17 -13.18 -20.09
CA SER A 103 -28.04 -13.93 -18.83
C SER A 103 -26.80 -14.83 -18.72
N LYS A 104 -26.31 -15.39 -19.84
CA LYS A 104 -25.12 -16.25 -19.83
C LYS A 104 -23.83 -15.46 -19.58
N ASP A 105 -23.68 -14.29 -20.18
CA ASP A 105 -22.53 -13.42 -19.98
C ASP A 105 -22.55 -12.80 -18.57
N MET A 106 -23.73 -12.73 -17.95
CA MET A 106 -23.90 -12.20 -16.61
C MET A 106 -23.35 -13.14 -15.55
N ASP A 107 -23.69 -14.42 -15.60
CA ASP A 107 -23.24 -15.39 -14.59
C ASP A 107 -21.72 -15.53 -14.63
N GLU A 108 -21.12 -15.56 -15.83
CA GLU A 108 -19.66 -15.58 -16.00
C GLU A 108 -19.02 -14.30 -15.43
N TRP A 109 -19.58 -13.13 -15.73
CA TRP A 109 -19.10 -11.86 -15.21
C TRP A 109 -19.22 -11.74 -13.69
N LEU A 110 -20.33 -12.23 -13.08
CA LEU A 110 -20.51 -12.26 -11.64
C LEU A 110 -19.51 -13.19 -10.97
N GLN A 111 -19.24 -14.34 -11.59
CA GLN A 111 -18.26 -15.31 -11.12
C GLN A 111 -16.84 -14.74 -11.16
N GLU A 112 -16.43 -14.17 -12.28
CA GLU A 112 -15.11 -13.50 -12.38
C GLU A 112 -14.94 -12.40 -11.34
N ARG A 113 -16.00 -11.61 -11.11
CA ARG A 113 -15.97 -10.55 -10.10
C ARG A 113 -15.82 -11.11 -8.69
N ARG A 114 -16.52 -12.20 -8.40
CA ARG A 114 -16.43 -12.90 -7.12
C ARG A 114 -15.03 -13.45 -6.89
N GLU A 115 -14.45 -14.12 -7.86
CA GLU A 115 -13.10 -14.68 -7.78
C GLU A 115 -12.05 -13.57 -7.56
N ARG A 116 -12.21 -12.44 -8.25
CA ARG A 116 -11.36 -11.27 -8.05
C ARG A 116 -11.50 -10.71 -6.63
N ASN A 117 -12.72 -10.58 -6.12
CA ASN A 117 -12.96 -10.12 -4.76
C ASN A 117 -12.36 -11.08 -3.73
N ASP A 118 -12.49 -12.38 -3.93
CA ASP A 118 -11.94 -13.40 -3.03
C ASP A 118 -10.39 -13.33 -2.99
N SER A 119 -9.75 -13.09 -4.13
CA SER A 119 -8.31 -12.86 -4.20
C SER A 119 -7.88 -11.61 -3.43
N ILE A 120 -8.62 -10.51 -3.57
CA ILE A 120 -8.36 -9.27 -2.81
C ILE A 120 -8.59 -9.51 -1.32
N LEU A 121 -9.65 -10.21 -0.96
CA LEU A 121 -9.99 -10.54 0.44
C LEU A 121 -8.89 -11.34 1.11
N LEU A 122 -8.29 -12.32 0.43
CA LEU A 122 -7.15 -13.08 0.95
C LEU A 122 -5.95 -12.17 1.27
N GLY A 123 -5.64 -11.22 0.37
CA GLY A 123 -4.58 -10.23 0.63
C GLY A 123 -4.89 -9.32 1.81
N LEU A 124 -6.13 -8.88 1.95
CA LEU A 124 -6.57 -8.05 3.07
C LEU A 124 -6.55 -8.80 4.41
N LEU A 125 -6.96 -10.06 4.44
CA LEU A 125 -6.88 -10.89 5.64
C LEU A 125 -5.43 -11.10 6.09
N HIS A 126 -4.53 -11.28 5.14
CA HIS A 126 -3.10 -11.32 5.45
C HIS A 126 -2.61 -9.99 6.05
N LEU A 127 -2.97 -8.85 5.46
CA LEU A 127 -2.62 -7.54 6.01
C LEU A 127 -3.23 -7.31 7.39
N GLN A 128 -4.43 -7.78 7.65
CA GLN A 128 -5.06 -7.73 8.97
C GLN A 128 -4.25 -8.53 9.99
N GLU A 129 -3.88 -9.77 9.67
CA GLU A 129 -3.05 -10.61 10.55
C GLU A 129 -1.72 -9.93 10.90
N GLU A 130 -1.05 -9.32 9.90
CA GLU A 130 0.23 -8.64 10.09
C GLU A 130 0.09 -7.35 10.95
N THR A 131 -0.94 -6.54 10.70
CA THR A 131 -1.19 -5.33 11.50
C THR A 131 -1.60 -5.67 12.93
N ASP A 132 -2.45 -6.67 13.13
CA ASP A 132 -2.86 -7.15 14.45
C ASP A 132 -1.67 -7.74 15.22
N TYR A 133 -0.80 -8.47 14.52
CA TYR A 133 0.44 -8.98 15.13
C TYR A 133 1.31 -7.83 15.64
N PHE A 134 1.51 -6.79 14.83
CA PHE A 134 2.27 -5.61 15.24
C PHE A 134 1.63 -4.93 16.46
N LEU A 135 0.34 -4.63 16.41
CA LEU A 135 -0.37 -3.91 17.48
C LEU A 135 -0.35 -4.67 18.81
N ARG A 136 -0.39 -6.02 18.79
CA ARG A 136 -0.24 -6.84 20.00
C ARG A 136 1.17 -6.81 20.58
N LYS A 137 2.19 -6.49 19.79
CA LYS A 137 3.60 -6.48 20.20
C LYS A 137 4.12 -5.10 20.63
N HIS A 138 3.32 -4.05 20.47
CA HIS A 138 3.69 -2.66 20.70
C HIS A 138 2.70 -1.95 21.60
N THR A 139 3.16 -0.87 22.22
CA THR A 139 2.31 0.00 23.04
C THR A 139 2.05 1.32 22.31
N VAL A 140 0.96 2.00 22.68
CA VAL A 140 0.56 3.30 22.12
C VAL A 140 1.67 4.36 22.20
N LYS A 141 2.64 4.19 23.10
CA LYS A 141 3.76 5.13 23.26
C LYS A 141 4.91 4.90 22.26
N GLU A 142 4.90 3.80 21.54
CA GLU A 142 5.94 3.48 20.58
C GLU A 142 5.70 4.13 19.24
N GLU A 143 6.80 4.55 18.57
CA GLU A 143 6.72 5.15 17.25
C GLU A 143 6.04 4.17 16.27
N GLY A 144 5.08 4.69 15.51
CA GLY A 144 4.37 3.92 14.50
C GLY A 144 3.13 3.16 14.97
N PHE A 145 2.88 3.01 16.27
CA PHE A 145 1.69 2.32 16.75
C PHE A 145 0.41 2.95 16.19
N GLU A 146 0.28 4.28 16.29
CA GLU A 146 -0.89 5.01 15.82
C GLU A 146 -1.05 4.91 14.29
N LEU A 147 0.06 4.92 13.55
CA LEU A 147 0.06 4.75 12.10
C LEU A 147 -0.43 3.35 11.70
N VAL A 148 0.08 2.30 12.34
CA VAL A 148 -0.35 0.92 12.08
C VAL A 148 -1.81 0.72 12.49
N ALA A 149 -2.25 1.27 13.63
CA ALA A 149 -3.64 1.20 14.07
C ALA A 149 -4.60 1.81 13.06
N LYS A 150 -4.26 2.97 12.51
CA LYS A 150 -5.03 3.62 11.43
C LYS A 150 -5.13 2.75 10.16
N HIS A 151 -4.05 2.05 9.81
CA HIS A 151 -4.09 1.12 8.68
C HIS A 151 -4.91 -0.14 8.98
N ALA A 152 -4.82 -0.68 10.19
CA ALA A 152 -5.64 -1.82 10.60
C ALA A 152 -7.14 -1.53 10.51
N GLU A 153 -7.56 -0.34 10.96
CA GLU A 153 -8.95 0.13 10.78
C GLU A 153 -9.35 0.21 9.31
N ARG A 154 -8.50 0.76 8.44
CA ARG A 154 -8.76 0.83 6.99
C ARG A 154 -8.87 -0.55 6.36
N VAL A 155 -7.97 -1.47 6.72
CA VAL A 155 -8.00 -2.85 6.23
C VAL A 155 -9.29 -3.53 6.66
N GLN A 156 -9.71 -3.37 7.92
CA GLN A 156 -10.98 -3.92 8.40
C GLN A 156 -12.18 -3.38 7.62
N HIS A 157 -12.26 -2.08 7.39
CA HIS A 157 -13.33 -1.49 6.57
C HIS A 157 -13.36 -2.03 5.14
N MET A 158 -12.19 -2.25 4.53
CA MET A 158 -12.11 -2.85 3.20
C MET A 158 -12.58 -4.31 3.20
N ILE A 159 -12.23 -5.09 4.22
CA ILE A 159 -12.70 -6.48 4.40
C ILE A 159 -14.23 -6.48 4.50
N ASP A 160 -14.81 -5.68 5.38
CA ASP A 160 -16.25 -5.58 5.58
C ASP A 160 -16.96 -5.21 4.27
N SER A 161 -16.42 -4.24 3.53
CA SER A 161 -16.98 -3.79 2.25
C SER A 161 -16.95 -4.88 1.19
N ILE A 162 -15.86 -5.64 1.08
CA ILE A 162 -15.75 -6.74 0.10
C ILE A 162 -16.64 -7.90 0.49
N GLN A 163 -16.75 -8.23 1.77
CA GLN A 163 -17.65 -9.27 2.25
C GLN A 163 -19.11 -8.92 1.96
N GLU A 164 -19.52 -7.68 2.23
CA GLU A 164 -20.85 -7.20 1.89
C GLU A 164 -21.10 -7.26 0.38
N MET A 165 -20.11 -6.85 -0.43
CA MET A 165 -20.20 -6.95 -1.89
C MET A 165 -20.36 -8.40 -2.35
N ASN A 166 -19.59 -9.32 -1.76
CA ASN A 166 -19.66 -10.74 -2.08
C ASN A 166 -21.04 -11.34 -1.74
N LEU A 167 -21.63 -10.98 -0.62
CA LEU A 167 -23.00 -11.40 -0.28
C LEU A 167 -24.03 -10.93 -1.33
N ARG A 168 -23.90 -9.67 -1.77
CA ARG A 168 -24.78 -9.12 -2.82
C ARG A 168 -24.55 -9.78 -4.20
N LEU A 169 -23.30 -10.15 -4.52
CA LEU A 169 -22.98 -10.90 -5.74
C LEU A 169 -23.60 -12.31 -5.67
N GLU A 170 -23.54 -12.99 -4.53
CA GLU A 170 -24.19 -14.30 -4.32
C GLU A 170 -25.70 -14.21 -4.48
N GLU A 171 -26.33 -13.18 -3.92
CA GLU A 171 -27.75 -12.93 -4.11
C GLU A 171 -28.10 -12.73 -5.60
N ALA A 172 -27.26 -12.01 -6.33
CA ALA A 172 -27.46 -11.80 -7.77
C ALA A 172 -27.24 -13.08 -8.60
N MET A 173 -26.23 -13.89 -8.29
CA MET A 173 -25.97 -15.18 -8.97
C MET A 173 -27.08 -16.21 -8.73
N GLY A 174 -27.69 -16.23 -7.57
CA GLY A 174 -28.82 -17.11 -7.25
C GLY A 174 -30.13 -16.74 -7.92
N ASN A 175 -30.18 -15.58 -8.60
CA ASN A 175 -31.42 -15.03 -9.16
C ASN A 175 -31.36 -14.94 -10.69
N GLY A 176 -32.10 -15.81 -11.39
CA GLY A 176 -32.14 -15.87 -12.86
C GLY A 176 -32.70 -14.62 -13.55
N HIS A 177 -33.11 -13.60 -12.79
CA HIS A 177 -33.58 -12.30 -13.29
C HIS A 177 -32.59 -11.15 -13.09
N ALA A 178 -31.35 -11.46 -12.68
CA ALA A 178 -30.29 -10.45 -12.55
C ALA A 178 -29.89 -9.85 -13.90
N LYS A 179 -29.76 -8.53 -13.96
CA LYS A 179 -29.34 -7.79 -15.15
C LYS A 179 -28.27 -6.78 -14.80
N LEU A 180 -27.20 -6.72 -15.59
CA LEU A 180 -26.19 -5.66 -15.51
C LEU A 180 -26.66 -4.47 -16.35
N LEU A 181 -26.78 -3.33 -15.70
CA LEU A 181 -27.12 -2.07 -16.32
C LEU A 181 -25.91 -1.14 -16.27
N ARG A 182 -25.52 -0.62 -17.43
CA ARG A 182 -24.49 0.42 -17.54
C ARG A 182 -25.18 1.74 -17.81
N LYS A 183 -25.07 2.66 -16.85
CA LYS A 183 -25.53 4.03 -16.99
C LYS A 183 -24.36 4.94 -17.25
N ARG A 184 -24.49 5.85 -18.19
CA ARG A 184 -23.50 6.90 -18.46
C ARG A 184 -24.16 8.25 -18.32
N ASP A 185 -23.65 9.05 -17.39
CA ASP A 185 -24.05 10.43 -17.21
C ASP A 185 -22.98 11.35 -17.81
N PHE A 186 -23.44 12.42 -18.45
CA PHE A 186 -22.56 13.39 -19.09
C PHE A 186 -22.78 14.76 -18.47
N CYS A 187 -21.71 15.34 -17.95
CA CYS A 187 -21.71 16.71 -17.45
C CYS A 187 -20.73 17.56 -18.25
N ALA A 188 -21.19 18.67 -18.78
CA ALA A 188 -20.31 19.66 -19.37
C ALA A 188 -19.63 20.46 -18.27
N LEU A 189 -18.31 20.57 -18.37
CA LEU A 189 -17.50 21.39 -17.48
C LEU A 189 -17.07 22.65 -18.22
N TYR A 190 -17.39 23.80 -17.69
CA TYR A 190 -17.01 25.08 -18.27
C TYR A 190 -16.92 26.18 -17.23
N GLN A 191 -16.21 27.25 -17.55
CA GLN A 191 -16.09 28.39 -16.68
C GLN A 191 -17.11 29.47 -17.07
N GLN A 192 -17.93 29.88 -16.12
CA GLN A 192 -18.85 30.99 -16.26
C GLN A 192 -18.68 31.94 -15.07
N ASP A 193 -18.51 33.24 -15.39
CA ASP A 193 -18.33 34.30 -14.37
C ASP A 193 -17.24 33.99 -13.32
N GLY A 194 -16.16 33.34 -13.77
CA GLY A 194 -15.04 32.93 -12.91
C GLY A 194 -15.27 31.67 -12.10
N LYS A 195 -16.42 31.01 -12.25
CA LYS A 195 -16.76 29.76 -11.55
C LYS A 195 -16.75 28.58 -12.49
N LEU A 196 -16.27 27.42 -11.99
CA LEU A 196 -16.49 26.14 -12.67
C LEU A 196 -17.97 25.79 -12.57
N THR A 197 -18.58 25.51 -13.69
CA THR A 197 -19.98 25.10 -13.78
C THR A 197 -20.04 23.67 -14.32
N ARG A 198 -20.77 22.81 -13.64
CA ARG A 198 -21.16 21.47 -14.09
C ARG A 198 -22.61 21.54 -14.54
N GLU A 199 -22.86 21.21 -15.77
CA GLU A 199 -24.21 21.19 -16.31
C GLU A 199 -24.49 19.84 -16.99
N PRO A 200 -25.56 19.13 -16.61
CA PRO A 200 -25.97 17.92 -17.29
C PRO A 200 -26.13 18.20 -18.79
N CYS A 201 -25.58 17.34 -19.60
CA CYS A 201 -25.63 17.49 -21.04
C CYS A 201 -25.93 16.16 -21.73
N ARG A 202 -26.34 16.25 -23.01
CA ARG A 202 -26.53 15.08 -23.83
C ARG A 202 -25.42 14.97 -24.85
N LEU A 203 -24.95 13.74 -25.04
CA LEU A 203 -23.99 13.43 -26.07
C LEU A 203 -24.71 13.50 -27.42
N ALA A 204 -24.32 14.41 -28.29
CA ALA A 204 -24.93 14.55 -29.61
C ALA A 204 -24.27 13.64 -30.66
N ARG A 205 -22.97 13.38 -30.55
CA ARG A 205 -22.23 12.43 -31.39
C ARG A 205 -20.87 12.14 -30.85
N GLU A 206 -20.49 10.88 -30.85
CA GLU A 206 -19.12 10.43 -30.66
C GLU A 206 -18.58 9.94 -32.02
N SER A 207 -17.57 10.57 -32.56
CA SER A 207 -16.88 10.09 -33.76
C SER A 207 -15.38 10.15 -33.51
N GLY A 208 -14.76 9.02 -33.30
CA GLY A 208 -13.32 8.71 -33.24
C GLY A 208 -12.37 9.68 -32.53
N LYS A 209 -12.57 10.99 -32.65
CA LYS A 209 -11.70 12.03 -32.09
C LYS A 209 -12.41 13.27 -31.53
N GLN A 210 -13.72 13.38 -31.68
CA GLN A 210 -14.47 14.55 -31.19
C GLN A 210 -15.79 14.14 -30.55
N ILE A 211 -15.96 14.56 -29.30
CA ILE A 211 -17.21 14.47 -28.56
C ILE A 211 -17.97 15.76 -28.78
N ARG A 212 -19.21 15.67 -29.17
CA ARG A 212 -20.11 16.81 -29.38
C ARG A 212 -21.19 16.81 -28.31
N LEU A 213 -21.30 17.90 -27.58
CA LEU A 213 -22.22 18.06 -26.46
C LEU A 213 -23.38 18.99 -26.82
N GLN A 214 -24.54 18.69 -26.27
CA GLN A 214 -25.71 19.54 -26.30
C GLN A 214 -26.24 19.68 -24.86
N THR A 215 -26.32 20.90 -24.35
CA THR A 215 -27.01 21.17 -23.09
C THR A 215 -28.50 20.97 -23.22
N GLU A 216 -29.19 20.70 -22.13
CA GLU A 216 -30.66 20.60 -22.10
C GLU A 216 -31.35 21.92 -22.43
N GLY A 217 -30.62 23.04 -22.24
CA GLY A 217 -31.03 24.38 -22.68
C GLY A 217 -30.96 24.58 -24.20
N LYS A 218 -31.71 25.51 -24.73
CA LYS A 218 -31.80 25.78 -26.17
C LYS A 218 -30.56 26.44 -26.77
N ARG A 219 -29.62 26.97 -25.97
CA ARG A 219 -28.41 27.70 -26.40
C ARG A 219 -27.26 27.44 -25.47
N LYS A 220 -26.00 27.56 -25.98
CA LYS A 220 -24.82 27.67 -25.19
C LYS A 220 -25.02 28.81 -24.17
N PRO A 221 -24.75 28.58 -22.87
CA PRO A 221 -24.85 29.66 -21.88
C PRO A 221 -24.02 30.88 -22.28
N ALA A 222 -24.56 32.07 -22.12
CA ALA A 222 -23.84 33.31 -22.43
C ALA A 222 -22.67 33.49 -21.44
N GLY A 223 -21.54 33.98 -21.89
CA GLY A 223 -20.37 34.24 -21.03
C GLY A 223 -19.47 33.05 -20.76
N VAL A 224 -19.75 31.89 -21.36
CA VAL A 224 -18.92 30.68 -21.21
C VAL A 224 -17.54 30.92 -21.83
N LYS A 225 -16.51 30.90 -21.01
CA LYS A 225 -15.12 30.80 -21.48
C LYS A 225 -14.75 29.32 -21.59
N ALA A 226 -14.10 28.97 -22.70
CA ALA A 226 -13.52 27.64 -22.80
C ALA A 226 -12.51 27.46 -21.66
N ILE A 227 -12.65 26.38 -20.89
CA ILE A 227 -11.55 25.92 -20.04
C ILE A 227 -10.46 25.53 -21.02
N SER A 228 -9.27 26.14 -20.91
CA SER A 228 -8.18 25.76 -21.80
C SER A 228 -7.89 24.29 -21.57
N LEU A 229 -7.98 23.52 -22.66
CA LEU A 229 -7.72 22.10 -22.68
C LEU A 229 -6.27 21.89 -22.27
N TRP A 230 -6.10 21.40 -21.07
CA TRP A 230 -4.82 20.90 -20.63
C TRP A 230 -4.49 19.69 -21.49
N PRO A 231 -3.39 19.67 -22.25
CA PRO A 231 -3.06 18.54 -23.13
C PRO A 231 -2.97 17.19 -22.41
N TRP A 232 -2.79 17.22 -21.09
CA TRP A 232 -2.65 16.08 -20.20
C TRP A 232 -3.95 15.65 -19.48
N ALA A 233 -5.03 16.41 -19.58
CA ALA A 233 -6.33 16.02 -19.02
C ALA A 233 -6.86 14.66 -19.54
N ARG A 234 -6.19 14.09 -20.53
CA ARG A 234 -6.56 12.80 -21.12
C ARG A 234 -6.33 11.59 -20.19
N HIS A 235 -5.55 11.75 -19.12
CA HIS A 235 -5.14 10.66 -18.23
C HIS A 235 -5.15 11.06 -16.75
N ILE A 236 -6.00 11.99 -16.37
CA ILE A 236 -6.14 12.35 -14.97
C ILE A 236 -6.93 11.25 -14.28
N ASP A 237 -6.30 10.57 -13.32
CA ASP A 237 -6.99 9.73 -12.37
C ASP A 237 -7.92 10.62 -11.53
N GLU A 238 -9.21 10.35 -11.60
CA GLU A 238 -10.25 11.23 -11.06
C GLU A 238 -10.14 11.41 -9.55
N GLU A 239 -9.81 10.36 -8.81
CA GLU A 239 -9.67 10.44 -7.35
C GLU A 239 -8.57 11.42 -6.95
N ILE A 240 -7.47 11.42 -7.68
CA ILE A 240 -6.34 12.34 -7.44
C ILE A 240 -6.73 13.75 -7.88
N TYR A 241 -7.39 13.89 -9.01
CA TYR A 241 -7.84 15.20 -9.49
C TYR A 241 -8.88 15.82 -8.54
N LEU A 242 -9.88 15.08 -8.11
CA LEU A 242 -10.91 15.55 -7.20
C LEU A 242 -10.41 15.72 -5.77
N SER A 243 -9.41 14.96 -5.32
CA SER A 243 -8.81 15.15 -3.99
C SER A 243 -7.88 16.35 -3.91
N LEU A 244 -7.13 16.64 -4.99
CA LEU A 244 -6.19 17.77 -5.05
C LEU A 244 -6.81 19.06 -5.57
N TYR A 245 -7.70 18.94 -6.56
CA TYR A 245 -8.40 20.04 -7.18
C TYR A 245 -9.88 20.04 -6.85
N GLY A 246 -10.27 19.32 -5.80
CA GLY A 246 -11.66 19.14 -5.42
C GLY A 246 -12.46 20.44 -5.53
N MET A 247 -13.76 20.33 -5.60
CA MET A 247 -14.66 21.49 -5.70
C MET A 247 -14.31 22.60 -4.71
N ASP A 248 -13.67 22.25 -3.59
CA ASP A 248 -13.18 23.18 -2.57
C ASP A 248 -11.93 23.97 -2.99
N GLY A 249 -11.01 23.39 -3.77
CA GLY A 249 -9.87 24.12 -4.35
C GLY A 249 -10.33 25.16 -5.36
N TYR A 250 -11.35 24.85 -6.13
CA TYR A 250 -12.03 25.80 -7.00
C TYR A 250 -12.80 26.86 -6.22
N ASP A 251 -13.33 26.52 -5.05
CA ASP A 251 -14.01 27.45 -4.17
C ASP A 251 -13.05 28.39 -3.43
N ALA A 252 -11.83 27.95 -3.12
CA ALA A 252 -10.76 28.83 -2.63
C ALA A 252 -10.36 29.89 -3.67
N CYS A 253 -10.39 29.55 -4.96
CA CYS A 253 -10.20 30.51 -6.06
C CYS A 253 -11.34 31.53 -6.17
N LYS A 254 -12.54 31.26 -5.64
CA LYS A 254 -13.66 32.19 -5.60
C LYS A 254 -13.47 33.33 -4.58
N GLN A 255 -12.70 33.11 -3.53
CA GLN A 255 -12.53 34.07 -2.44
C GLN A 255 -11.38 35.07 -2.66
N GLY A 256 -10.49 34.78 -3.61
CA GLY A 256 -9.43 35.72 -4.00
C GLY A 256 -9.86 36.55 -5.21
N ASN A 257 -9.55 37.83 -5.23
CA ASN A 257 -9.67 38.74 -6.39
C ASN A 257 -8.77 38.28 -7.55
N VAL A 258 -9.04 37.11 -8.11
CA VAL A 258 -8.31 36.57 -9.24
C VAL A 258 -8.87 37.21 -10.51
N THR A 259 -8.15 38.15 -11.06
CA THR A 259 -8.46 38.72 -12.37
C THR A 259 -8.42 37.61 -13.42
N ASN A 260 -9.51 37.46 -14.17
CA ASN A 260 -9.79 36.42 -15.17
C ASN A 260 -8.87 36.43 -16.40
N ARG A 261 -7.57 36.66 -16.26
CA ARG A 261 -6.62 36.61 -17.37
C ARG A 261 -5.79 35.36 -17.33
N ILE A 262 -6.00 34.48 -18.31
CA ILE A 262 -5.07 33.41 -18.64
C ILE A 262 -3.89 34.06 -19.34
N THR A 263 -2.77 34.13 -18.65
CA THR A 263 -1.51 34.59 -19.25
C THR A 263 -0.79 33.37 -19.83
N ILE A 264 -0.50 33.40 -21.12
CA ILE A 264 0.30 32.37 -21.79
C ILE A 264 1.70 32.95 -21.95
N GLU A 265 2.64 32.48 -21.13
CA GLU A 265 4.05 32.85 -21.29
C GLU A 265 4.75 31.81 -22.16
N ARG A 266 5.29 32.25 -23.30
CA ARG A 266 6.18 31.49 -24.16
C ARG A 266 7.60 31.97 -23.94
N ASN A 267 8.51 31.09 -23.54
CA ASN A 267 9.91 31.29 -23.17
C ASN A 267 10.14 31.87 -21.76
N VAL A 268 10.49 31.00 -20.84
CA VAL A 268 10.77 31.28 -19.41
C VAL A 268 12.06 32.11 -19.20
N SER A 269 12.81 32.45 -20.25
CA SER A 269 14.12 33.11 -20.15
C SER A 269 14.10 34.63 -19.92
N ASN A 270 12.92 35.28 -19.90
CA ASN A 270 12.84 36.71 -19.64
C ASN A 270 11.92 37.06 -18.48
N THR A 271 12.51 37.55 -17.43
CA THR A 271 11.96 37.92 -16.12
C THR A 271 11.14 39.21 -16.09
N SER A 272 10.49 39.62 -17.15
CA SER A 272 9.70 40.85 -17.16
C SER A 272 8.25 40.60 -16.79
N GLN A 273 7.88 41.02 -15.57
CA GLN A 273 6.52 41.20 -15.03
C GLN A 273 5.55 40.03 -15.26
N LYS A 274 5.76 38.96 -14.50
CA LYS A 274 4.76 37.91 -14.36
C LYS A 274 3.50 38.51 -13.72
N GLN A 275 2.37 38.46 -14.44
CA GLN A 275 1.10 38.96 -13.93
C GLN A 275 0.49 37.96 -12.94
N ASP A 276 -0.08 38.47 -11.86
CA ASP A 276 -0.82 37.66 -10.91
C ASP A 276 -2.05 37.03 -11.56
N GLY A 277 -2.41 35.82 -11.13
CA GLY A 277 -3.53 35.06 -11.64
C GLY A 277 -3.14 33.69 -12.16
N PHE A 278 -4.07 33.02 -12.87
CA PHE A 278 -3.80 31.72 -13.48
C PHE A 278 -2.86 31.86 -14.67
N CYS A 279 -1.78 31.09 -14.67
CA CYS A 279 -0.70 31.12 -15.65
C CYS A 279 -0.42 29.76 -16.23
N LEU A 280 -0.16 29.72 -17.54
CA LEU A 280 0.41 28.58 -18.25
C LEU A 280 1.81 28.94 -18.69
N MET A 281 2.83 28.22 -18.21
CA MET A 281 4.22 28.39 -18.60
C MET A 281 4.63 27.27 -19.55
N PHE A 282 5.33 27.65 -20.61
CA PHE A 282 5.85 26.73 -21.61
C PHE A 282 7.36 26.90 -21.74
N ASP A 283 8.06 25.80 -21.82
CA ASP A 283 9.47 25.76 -22.21
C ASP A 283 9.64 25.06 -23.58
N GLU A 284 10.88 24.78 -23.97
CA GLU A 284 11.20 24.13 -25.24
C GLU A 284 10.60 22.72 -25.35
N THR A 285 10.32 22.07 -24.21
CA THR A 285 9.76 20.72 -24.13
C THR A 285 8.22 20.70 -24.07
N GLY A 286 7.61 21.88 -23.95
CA GLY A 286 6.15 22.05 -23.85
C GLY A 286 5.71 22.75 -22.58
N LEU A 287 4.53 22.38 -22.05
CA LEU A 287 4.01 22.99 -20.84
C LEU A 287 4.79 22.49 -19.61
N CYS A 288 5.39 23.42 -18.87
CA CYS A 288 6.17 23.12 -17.68
C CYS A 288 5.45 23.48 -16.37
N PHE A 289 4.50 24.42 -16.40
CA PHE A 289 3.71 24.78 -15.22
C PHE A 289 2.33 25.29 -15.61
N ALA A 290 1.35 24.96 -14.80
CA ALA A 290 0.02 25.47 -14.89
C ALA A 290 -0.56 25.64 -13.48
N GLY A 291 -0.89 26.87 -13.12
CA GLY A 291 -1.34 27.20 -11.78
C GLY A 291 -1.44 28.68 -11.56
N TYR A 292 -1.51 29.07 -10.30
CA TYR A 292 -1.67 30.47 -9.92
C TYR A 292 -0.34 31.12 -9.58
N LEU A 293 -0.20 32.39 -9.96
CA LEU A 293 0.89 33.26 -9.55
C LEU A 293 0.35 34.36 -8.64
N LYS A 294 1.17 34.72 -7.65
CA LYS A 294 0.98 35.89 -6.79
C LYS A 294 2.31 36.57 -6.62
N ASN A 295 2.37 37.87 -6.93
CA ASN A 295 3.62 38.63 -6.96
C ASN A 295 4.68 37.96 -7.85
N GLY A 296 4.26 37.38 -8.99
CA GLY A 296 5.12 36.67 -9.92
C GLY A 296 5.67 35.32 -9.45
N LYS A 297 5.20 34.80 -8.30
CA LYS A 297 5.59 33.49 -7.73
C LYS A 297 4.42 32.54 -7.78
N ARG A 298 4.71 31.24 -7.90
CA ARG A 298 3.69 30.19 -7.81
C ARG A 298 3.10 30.18 -6.42
N GLU A 299 1.77 30.20 -6.35
CA GLU A 299 1.01 30.27 -5.11
C GLU A 299 -0.30 29.49 -5.26
N GLY A 300 -0.67 28.70 -4.23
CA GLY A 300 -1.86 27.86 -4.26
C GLY A 300 -1.68 26.62 -5.13
N GLU A 301 -2.77 26.09 -5.65
CA GLU A 301 -2.75 24.86 -6.44
C GLU A 301 -2.10 25.05 -7.81
N GLY A 302 -1.37 24.03 -8.24
CA GLY A 302 -0.75 24.03 -9.56
C GLY A 302 -0.23 22.66 -9.96
N GLU A 303 0.03 22.54 -11.24
CA GLU A 303 0.65 21.37 -11.85
C GLU A 303 1.95 21.77 -12.51
N MET A 304 3.00 20.99 -12.32
CA MET A 304 4.28 21.18 -12.98
C MET A 304 4.75 19.88 -13.62
N ARG A 305 5.57 20.01 -14.65
CA ARG A 305 6.34 18.89 -15.20
C ARG A 305 7.78 19.06 -14.74
N ASP A 306 8.33 17.99 -14.18
CA ASP A 306 9.73 17.98 -13.80
C ASP A 306 10.67 17.72 -15.00
N PRO A 307 11.99 17.88 -14.84
CA PRO A 307 12.96 17.63 -15.92
C PRO A 307 12.94 16.18 -16.45
N MET A 308 12.40 15.23 -15.69
CA MET A 308 12.24 13.83 -16.10
C MET A 308 10.90 13.56 -16.80
N GLY A 309 10.08 14.61 -16.99
CA GLY A 309 8.77 14.52 -17.63
C GLY A 309 7.65 14.01 -16.72
N ARG A 310 7.90 13.85 -15.41
CA ARG A 310 6.89 13.43 -14.45
C ARG A 310 5.94 14.59 -14.17
N ILE A 311 4.66 14.27 -14.01
CA ILE A 311 3.63 15.25 -13.67
C ILE A 311 3.49 15.31 -12.15
N ILE A 312 3.64 16.49 -11.60
CA ILE A 312 3.56 16.79 -10.17
C ILE A 312 2.44 17.79 -9.97
N ARG A 313 1.48 17.46 -9.10
CA ARG A 313 0.37 18.34 -8.72
C ARG A 313 0.47 18.64 -7.25
N GLY A 314 0.23 19.90 -6.86
CA GLY A 314 0.30 20.20 -5.45
C GLY A 314 0.09 21.65 -5.11
N LEU A 315 0.41 21.96 -3.86
CA LEU A 315 0.26 23.27 -3.26
C LEU A 315 1.59 23.99 -3.22
N PHE A 316 1.60 25.19 -3.79
CA PHE A 316 2.74 26.09 -3.84
C PHE A 316 2.57 27.25 -2.87
N SER A 317 3.65 27.63 -2.24
CA SER A 317 3.74 28.90 -1.51
C SER A 317 5.06 29.57 -1.83
N SER A 318 4.96 30.78 -2.40
CA SER A 318 6.13 31.58 -2.81
C SER A 318 7.16 30.80 -3.65
N ASP A 319 6.72 30.10 -4.70
CA ASP A 319 7.47 29.21 -5.59
C ASP A 319 7.91 27.87 -4.96
N THR A 320 7.61 27.64 -3.69
CA THR A 320 7.96 26.37 -3.03
C THR A 320 6.77 25.42 -3.08
N LEU A 321 6.95 24.25 -3.66
CA LEU A 321 6.03 23.13 -3.52
C LEU A 321 6.28 22.49 -2.13
N TYR A 322 5.24 22.31 -1.35
CA TYR A 322 5.38 21.75 0.00
C TYR A 322 4.54 20.49 0.22
N PHE A 323 3.49 20.29 -0.58
CA PHE A 323 2.66 19.10 -0.54
C PHE A 323 2.09 18.81 -1.92
N GLY A 324 2.05 17.56 -2.33
CA GLY A 324 1.50 17.23 -3.63
C GLY A 324 1.48 15.73 -3.94
N SER A 325 0.97 15.42 -5.13
CA SER A 325 1.00 14.09 -5.72
C SER A 325 1.90 14.03 -6.93
N ARG A 326 2.50 12.87 -7.14
CA ARG A 326 3.33 12.57 -8.30
C ARG A 326 3.03 11.18 -8.80
N THR A 327 2.77 11.07 -10.09
CA THR A 327 2.64 9.80 -10.78
C THR A 327 3.90 9.57 -11.61
N ASP A 328 4.53 8.44 -11.45
CA ASP A 328 5.65 7.97 -12.26
C ASP A 328 5.35 6.59 -12.87
N SER A 329 6.33 6.00 -13.56
CA SER A 329 6.16 4.70 -14.22
C SER A 329 6.02 3.53 -13.25
N LEU A 330 6.36 3.72 -11.98
CA LEU A 330 6.37 2.68 -10.96
C LEU A 330 5.16 2.77 -10.03
N GLY A 331 4.60 3.98 -9.83
CA GLY A 331 3.51 4.15 -8.90
C GLY A 331 3.07 5.59 -8.68
N HIS A 332 2.43 5.81 -7.53
CA HIS A 332 1.84 7.08 -7.16
C HIS A 332 2.33 7.52 -5.78
N TYR A 333 2.88 8.72 -5.71
CA TYR A 333 3.27 9.36 -4.46
C TYR A 333 2.26 10.45 -4.08
N LEU A 334 1.99 10.58 -2.78
CA LEU A 334 1.22 11.67 -2.20
C LEU A 334 1.85 12.06 -0.86
N GLY A 335 2.24 13.31 -0.69
CA GLY A 335 2.83 13.77 0.57
C GLY A 335 3.65 15.04 0.45
N ASP A 336 4.51 15.24 1.45
CA ASP A 336 5.42 16.39 1.51
C ASP A 336 6.47 16.31 0.40
N MET A 337 6.76 17.45 -0.21
CA MET A 337 7.70 17.56 -1.32
C MET A 337 8.66 18.73 -1.12
N ASP A 338 9.85 18.62 -1.70
CA ASP A 338 10.77 19.73 -1.82
C ASP A 338 10.47 20.62 -3.04
N ARG A 339 11.29 21.66 -3.24
CA ARG A 339 11.12 22.61 -4.35
C ARG A 339 11.25 21.97 -5.73
N GLN A 340 11.93 20.83 -5.82
CA GLN A 340 12.13 20.07 -7.06
C GLN A 340 11.05 19.01 -7.28
N GLY A 341 10.06 18.89 -6.36
CA GLY A 341 9.01 17.87 -6.43
C GLY A 341 9.48 16.47 -6.03
N LYS A 342 10.58 16.39 -5.27
CA LYS A 342 11.01 15.15 -4.66
C LYS A 342 10.30 14.92 -3.33
N ALA A 343 10.01 13.68 -3.02
CA ALA A 343 9.46 13.30 -1.73
C ALA A 343 10.42 13.70 -0.60
N ASN A 344 9.96 14.50 0.34
CA ASN A 344 10.78 15.00 1.45
C ASN A 344 9.87 15.41 2.63
N GLY A 345 9.84 14.63 3.67
CA GLY A 345 8.93 14.74 4.80
C GLY A 345 8.08 13.49 4.96
N HIS A 346 6.79 13.62 5.22
CA HIS A 346 5.87 12.49 5.34
C HIS A 346 5.12 12.26 4.03
N GLY A 347 4.98 11.01 3.61
CA GLY A 347 4.24 10.69 2.39
C GLY A 347 3.89 9.22 2.25
N VAL A 348 2.94 8.99 1.34
CA VAL A 348 2.43 7.67 0.96
C VAL A 348 2.86 7.38 -0.47
N TYR A 349 3.33 6.18 -0.74
CA TYR A 349 3.64 5.69 -2.08
C TYR A 349 2.94 4.35 -2.33
N LEU A 350 2.19 4.28 -3.41
CA LEU A 350 1.57 3.04 -3.88
C LEU A 350 2.32 2.53 -5.10
N LEU A 351 2.97 1.39 -4.97
CA LEU A 351 3.66 0.70 -6.06
C LEU A 351 2.64 -0.04 -6.93
N SER A 352 2.62 0.26 -8.24
CA SER A 352 1.61 -0.30 -9.16
C SER A 352 1.83 -1.77 -9.52
N ALA A 353 3.05 -2.28 -9.33
CA ALA A 353 3.41 -3.65 -9.74
C ALA A 353 2.75 -4.74 -8.89
N ASP A 354 2.63 -4.51 -7.59
CA ASP A 354 2.17 -5.50 -6.61
C ASP A 354 1.20 -4.94 -5.55
N ASN A 355 0.76 -3.69 -5.73
CA ASN A 355 -0.07 -2.94 -4.80
C ASN A 355 0.56 -2.78 -3.40
N THR A 356 1.88 -2.76 -3.31
CA THR A 356 2.57 -2.45 -2.07
C THR A 356 2.40 -0.97 -1.75
N LEU A 357 1.90 -0.68 -0.56
CA LEU A 357 1.77 0.67 -0.03
C LEU A 357 2.88 0.93 0.98
N TYR A 358 3.58 2.04 0.82
CA TYR A 358 4.48 2.56 1.84
C TYR A 358 3.94 3.88 2.38
N GLU A 359 3.84 4.03 3.69
CA GLU A 359 3.56 5.30 4.37
C GLU A 359 4.62 5.56 5.43
N GLY A 360 5.30 6.71 5.34
CA GLY A 360 6.37 7.04 6.28
C GLY A 360 7.17 8.26 5.89
N LYS A 361 8.38 8.36 6.46
CA LYS A 361 9.31 9.47 6.23
C LYS A 361 10.11 9.26 4.94
N TRP A 362 10.33 10.39 4.26
CA TRP A 362 11.06 10.48 3.00
C TRP A 362 12.15 11.55 3.09
N SER A 363 13.25 11.32 2.43
CA SER A 363 14.32 12.28 2.24
C SER A 363 14.88 12.14 0.83
N ASN A 364 14.79 13.20 0.01
CA ASN A 364 15.34 13.26 -1.34
C ASN A 364 14.89 12.06 -2.24
N ASP A 365 13.58 11.75 -2.27
CA ASP A 365 12.94 10.64 -2.97
C ASP A 365 13.26 9.23 -2.43
N GLN A 366 13.91 9.12 -1.28
CA GLN A 366 14.21 7.84 -0.64
C GLN A 366 13.45 7.71 0.68
N ARG A 367 13.05 6.50 1.02
CA ARG A 367 12.49 6.17 2.33
C ARG A 367 13.61 6.34 3.37
N ASP A 368 13.40 7.23 4.34
CA ASP A 368 14.43 7.58 5.34
C ASP A 368 13.76 8.01 6.64
N GLY A 369 13.90 7.22 7.68
CA GLY A 369 13.22 7.32 8.96
C GLY A 369 12.14 6.27 9.15
N PHE A 370 11.25 6.47 10.12
CA PHE A 370 10.19 5.51 10.40
C PHE A 370 9.15 5.46 9.28
N GLY A 371 8.79 4.23 8.87
CA GLY A 371 7.72 3.97 7.91
C GLY A 371 7.21 2.55 7.96
N ILE A 372 6.05 2.35 7.37
CA ILE A 372 5.43 1.04 7.21
C ILE A 372 5.27 0.71 5.72
N SER A 373 5.53 -0.54 5.37
CA SER A 373 5.28 -1.09 4.05
C SER A 373 4.30 -2.25 4.17
N LEU A 374 3.17 -2.12 3.51
CA LEU A 374 2.10 -3.11 3.48
C LEU A 374 2.04 -3.72 2.08
N SER A 375 2.19 -5.02 1.98
CA SER A 375 2.06 -5.77 0.73
C SER A 375 1.05 -6.89 0.90
N PRO A 376 0.10 -7.08 -0.05
CA PRO A 376 -0.86 -8.19 0.03
C PRO A 376 -0.21 -9.58 0.05
N ASN A 377 1.03 -9.69 -0.43
CA ASN A 377 1.73 -10.96 -0.63
C ASN A 377 3.02 -11.11 0.19
N ALA A 378 3.30 -10.18 1.10
CA ALA A 378 4.50 -10.22 1.92
C ALA A 378 4.23 -9.73 3.34
N ARG A 379 5.15 -10.06 4.26
CA ARG A 379 5.06 -9.56 5.63
C ARG A 379 5.14 -8.04 5.68
N MET A 380 4.36 -7.45 6.57
CA MET A 380 4.44 -6.04 6.88
C MET A 380 5.85 -5.68 7.39
N GLN A 381 6.39 -4.59 6.89
CA GLN A 381 7.64 -4.02 7.36
C GLN A 381 7.32 -2.69 8.06
N ALA A 382 7.35 -2.68 9.37
CA ALA A 382 7.18 -1.47 10.18
C ALA A 382 8.45 -1.20 10.96
N GLY A 383 9.09 -0.04 10.73
CA GLY A 383 10.36 0.28 11.39
C GLY A 383 11.17 1.33 10.65
N GLU A 384 12.47 1.33 10.89
CA GLU A 384 13.40 2.32 10.35
C GLU A 384 13.87 1.95 8.95
N TRP A 385 13.90 2.95 8.11
CA TRP A 385 14.43 2.91 6.74
C TRP A 385 15.61 3.87 6.65
N ILE A 386 16.63 3.51 5.92
CA ILE A 386 17.79 4.36 5.64
C ILE A 386 18.11 4.23 4.14
N GLN A 387 17.90 5.29 3.36
CA GLN A 387 18.15 5.31 1.92
C GLN A 387 17.51 4.12 1.18
N ASP A 388 16.21 3.93 1.37
CA ASP A 388 15.38 2.84 0.84
C ASP A 388 15.64 1.44 1.44
N ASP A 389 16.68 1.26 2.24
CA ASP A 389 16.95 0.00 2.92
C ASP A 389 16.16 -0.14 4.21
N TYR A 390 15.34 -1.18 4.32
CA TYR A 390 14.66 -1.52 5.56
C TYR A 390 15.65 -2.07 6.58
N LYS A 391 15.80 -1.38 7.71
CA LYS A 391 16.71 -1.78 8.80
C LYS A 391 16.03 -2.63 9.85
N GLY A 392 14.73 -2.55 9.93
CA GLY A 392 13.91 -3.25 10.91
C GLY A 392 13.41 -2.34 12.02
N GLU A 393 12.64 -2.93 12.91
CA GLU A 393 12.07 -2.25 14.05
C GLU A 393 13.16 -1.95 15.08
N ARG A 394 13.18 -0.72 15.61
CA ARG A 394 14.13 -0.33 16.65
C ARG A 394 13.90 -1.13 17.93
N LEU A 395 14.95 -1.69 18.49
CA LEU A 395 14.88 -2.43 19.74
C LEU A 395 14.64 -1.48 20.92
N VAL A 396 13.58 -1.74 21.66
CA VAL A 396 13.22 -1.01 22.87
C VAL A 396 13.40 -1.95 24.07
N TYR A 397 14.17 -1.53 25.05
CA TYR A 397 14.51 -2.30 26.26
C TYR A 397 14.27 -1.47 27.53
N THR A 398 13.00 -1.27 27.85
CA THR A 398 12.55 -0.57 29.06
C THR A 398 12.23 -1.55 30.20
N SER A 399 11.91 -1.02 31.39
CA SER A 399 11.44 -1.82 32.52
C SER A 399 10.14 -2.60 32.27
N GLU A 400 9.38 -2.23 31.25
CA GLU A 400 8.11 -2.87 30.89
C GLU A 400 8.31 -4.16 30.09
N ARG A 401 9.48 -4.35 29.47
CA ARG A 401 9.81 -5.57 28.72
C ARG A 401 10.00 -6.79 29.62
N ILE A 402 9.81 -7.96 29.06
CA ILE A 402 9.97 -9.23 29.76
C ILE A 402 11.38 -9.76 29.54
N TYR A 403 12.15 -9.81 30.61
CA TYR A 403 13.52 -10.26 30.57
C TYR A 403 13.68 -11.68 31.05
N GLY A 404 14.55 -12.42 30.39
CA GLY A 404 14.98 -13.76 30.77
C GLY A 404 16.48 -13.94 30.65
N ILE A 405 16.92 -15.12 30.93
CA ILE A 405 18.34 -15.51 30.85
C ILE A 405 18.48 -16.85 30.17
N ASP A 406 19.63 -17.11 29.56
CA ASP A 406 20.01 -18.47 29.26
C ASP A 406 21.30 -18.85 29.98
N ILE A 407 21.35 -20.11 30.40
CA ILE A 407 22.41 -20.63 31.22
C ILE A 407 22.92 -21.99 30.76
N SER A 408 24.16 -22.26 31.11
CA SER A 408 24.82 -23.53 30.84
C SER A 408 25.77 -23.87 31.98
N ARG A 409 26.65 -24.82 31.78
CA ARG A 409 27.72 -25.12 32.78
C ARG A 409 28.59 -23.92 33.12
N TYR A 410 28.70 -22.93 32.24
CA TYR A 410 29.57 -21.77 32.43
C TYR A 410 29.14 -20.87 33.60
N GLN A 411 27.89 -20.92 34.00
CA GLN A 411 27.40 -20.20 35.19
C GLN A 411 27.74 -20.93 36.49
N HIS A 412 28.11 -22.21 36.38
CA HIS A 412 28.51 -23.05 37.51
C HIS A 412 30.03 -23.23 37.64
N GLU A 413 30.80 -22.98 36.58
CA GLU A 413 32.23 -23.30 36.54
C GLU A 413 33.05 -22.12 36.02
N LYS A 414 34.11 -21.79 36.75
CA LYS A 414 35.15 -20.86 36.31
C LYS A 414 36.51 -21.41 36.58
N GLY A 415 37.13 -22.00 35.59
CA GLY A 415 38.36 -22.77 35.78
C GLY A 415 38.09 -23.99 36.66
N ARG A 416 38.81 -24.09 37.82
CA ARG A 416 38.62 -25.19 38.78
C ARG A 416 37.56 -24.89 39.85
N LYS A 417 37.03 -23.66 39.90
CA LYS A 417 36.07 -23.25 40.93
C LYS A 417 34.64 -23.55 40.46
N LYS A 418 33.84 -24.10 41.39
CA LYS A 418 32.40 -24.38 41.20
C LYS A 418 31.58 -23.39 42.00
N TYR A 419 30.44 -22.96 41.43
CA TYR A 419 29.52 -22.01 42.04
C TYR A 419 28.09 -22.56 41.94
N ALA A 420 27.33 -22.36 43.01
CA ALA A 420 25.91 -22.67 43.01
C ALA A 420 25.11 -21.43 42.58
N ILE A 421 24.08 -21.61 41.79
CA ILE A 421 23.09 -20.56 41.48
C ILE A 421 22.16 -20.40 42.67
N ASN A 422 22.02 -19.16 43.16
CA ASN A 422 21.03 -18.83 44.17
C ASN A 422 19.70 -18.39 43.50
N TRP A 423 18.86 -19.36 43.23
CA TRP A 423 17.59 -19.17 42.51
C TRP A 423 16.61 -18.22 43.21
N GLY A 424 16.62 -18.14 44.52
CA GLY A 424 15.77 -17.22 45.30
C GLY A 424 16.19 -15.74 45.22
N LYS A 425 17.37 -15.45 44.65
CA LYS A 425 17.90 -14.08 44.54
C LYS A 425 18.02 -13.60 43.10
N LEU A 426 17.47 -14.32 42.10
CA LEU A 426 17.66 -13.98 40.70
C LEU A 426 17.00 -12.66 40.34
N ARG A 427 17.83 -11.67 40.05
CA ARG A 427 17.45 -10.32 39.57
C ARG A 427 18.54 -9.79 38.63
N ILE A 428 18.13 -9.24 37.51
CA ILE A 428 19.04 -8.65 36.53
C ILE A 428 19.47 -7.27 37.05
N LYS A 429 20.77 -7.08 37.24
CA LYS A 429 21.38 -5.85 37.75
C LYS A 429 22.06 -5.02 36.67
N HIS A 430 22.51 -5.64 35.59
CA HIS A 430 23.06 -4.97 34.43
C HIS A 430 22.68 -5.74 33.17
N LEU A 431 22.23 -5.01 32.12
CA LEU A 431 21.86 -5.62 30.84
C LEU A 431 23.08 -6.02 30.00
N GLY A 432 24.29 -5.57 30.36
CA GLY A 432 25.50 -5.88 29.62
C GLY A 432 25.84 -4.89 28.52
N THR A 433 26.65 -5.34 27.55
CA THR A 433 27.12 -4.50 26.43
C THR A 433 26.11 -4.60 25.27
N LEU A 434 25.47 -3.48 24.98
CA LEU A 434 24.50 -3.36 23.89
C LEU A 434 25.14 -2.65 22.71
N SER A 435 25.12 -3.27 21.51
CA SER A 435 25.56 -2.63 20.26
C SER A 435 26.80 -1.75 20.37
N LYS A 436 27.89 -2.27 20.92
CA LYS A 436 29.14 -1.57 21.23
C LYS A 436 29.04 -0.45 22.30
N LYS A 437 27.85 -0.22 22.86
CA LYS A 437 27.64 0.69 24.01
C LYS A 437 27.39 -0.13 25.26
N ARG A 438 28.10 0.15 26.31
CA ARG A 438 27.80 -0.41 27.63
C ARG A 438 26.61 0.34 28.21
N VAL A 439 25.57 -0.39 28.62
CA VAL A 439 24.49 0.22 29.39
C VAL A 439 24.97 0.42 30.81
N GLU A 440 25.25 1.65 31.19
CA GLU A 440 25.63 2.02 32.54
C GLU A 440 24.38 2.42 33.32
N GLY A 441 24.19 1.81 34.46
CA GLY A 441 23.12 2.09 35.39
C GLY A 441 22.73 0.83 36.18
N GLU A 442 22.39 1.02 37.46
CA GLU A 442 21.80 -0.08 38.24
C GLU A 442 20.36 -0.29 37.82
N MET A 443 20.03 -1.53 37.43
CA MET A 443 18.71 -1.99 37.12
C MET A 443 18.30 -3.02 38.16
N ASP A 444 17.01 -3.24 38.28
CA ASP A 444 16.49 -4.28 39.16
C ASP A 444 15.31 -4.98 38.51
N TYR A 445 15.60 -5.72 37.43
CA TYR A 445 14.57 -6.40 36.67
C TYR A 445 14.40 -7.86 37.11
N PRO A 446 13.17 -8.39 37.16
CA PRO A 446 12.94 -9.81 37.45
C PRO A 446 13.48 -10.69 36.30
N VAL A 447 13.98 -11.87 36.64
CA VAL A 447 14.20 -12.93 35.67
C VAL A 447 12.84 -13.61 35.47
N SER A 448 12.20 -13.33 34.33
CA SER A 448 10.84 -13.79 34.02
C SER A 448 10.80 -15.17 33.37
N PHE A 449 11.94 -15.63 32.80
CA PHE A 449 12.09 -16.95 32.20
C PHE A 449 13.56 -17.36 32.12
N VAL A 450 13.80 -18.64 31.97
CA VAL A 450 15.14 -19.20 31.80
C VAL A 450 15.17 -20.29 30.74
N TYR A 451 16.19 -20.26 29.89
CA TYR A 451 16.55 -21.40 29.04
C TYR A 451 17.82 -22.07 29.57
N ILE A 452 17.85 -23.41 29.58
CA ILE A 452 18.96 -24.17 30.12
C ILE A 452 19.51 -25.11 29.06
N LYS A 453 20.83 -25.05 28.81
CA LYS A 453 21.49 -26.00 27.93
C LYS A 453 21.31 -27.43 28.47
N ALA A 454 20.66 -28.28 27.73
CA ALA A 454 20.52 -29.69 28.08
C ALA A 454 21.64 -30.51 27.46
N THR A 455 21.87 -30.38 26.16
CA THR A 455 22.78 -31.26 25.41
C THR A 455 23.53 -30.49 24.30
N GLU A 456 24.58 -31.11 23.76
CA GLU A 456 25.34 -30.63 22.60
C GLU A 456 25.84 -31.80 21.76
N GLY A 457 25.72 -31.74 20.44
CA GLY A 457 26.19 -32.75 19.53
C GLY A 457 25.61 -34.12 19.81
N GLN A 458 26.47 -35.17 19.85
CA GLN A 458 26.00 -36.56 20.01
C GLN A 458 26.18 -37.15 21.41
N SER A 459 26.91 -36.48 22.32
CA SER A 459 27.34 -37.10 23.58
C SER A 459 27.44 -36.15 24.78
N LEU A 460 27.45 -34.84 24.57
CA LEU A 460 27.61 -33.91 25.69
C LEU A 460 26.24 -33.65 26.34
N VAL A 461 26.15 -34.02 27.61
CA VAL A 461 25.01 -33.69 28.48
C VAL A 461 25.50 -32.74 29.57
N ASN A 462 24.76 -31.64 29.76
CA ASN A 462 25.06 -30.68 30.80
C ASN A 462 24.78 -31.27 32.19
N GLN A 463 25.83 -31.50 32.96
CA GLN A 463 25.72 -32.14 34.29
C GLN A 463 24.87 -31.34 35.30
N TYR A 464 24.68 -30.06 35.12
CA TYR A 464 23.89 -29.18 35.99
C TYR A 464 22.43 -29.08 35.55
N TYR A 465 22.11 -29.51 34.33
CA TYR A 465 20.79 -29.30 33.68
C TYR A 465 19.60 -29.75 34.54
N ALA A 466 19.64 -30.98 35.02
CA ALA A 466 18.52 -31.55 35.77
C ALA A 466 18.27 -30.82 37.10
N ALA A 467 19.35 -30.45 37.80
CA ALA A 467 19.24 -29.69 39.03
C ALA A 467 18.72 -28.28 38.80
N ASP A 468 19.23 -27.59 37.79
CA ASP A 468 18.77 -26.25 37.41
C ASP A 468 17.33 -26.22 36.97
N TYR A 469 16.93 -27.20 36.17
CA TYR A 469 15.53 -27.33 35.72
C TYR A 469 14.57 -27.46 36.90
N ILE A 470 14.88 -28.36 37.86
CA ILE A 470 14.09 -28.54 39.09
C ILE A 470 14.03 -27.26 39.91
N GLN A 471 15.14 -26.53 40.03
CA GLN A 471 15.19 -25.32 40.83
C GLN A 471 14.43 -24.18 40.17
N ALA A 472 14.52 -24.02 38.83
CA ALA A 472 13.76 -23.02 38.10
C ALA A 472 12.24 -23.20 38.34
N ARG A 473 11.76 -24.42 38.17
CA ARG A 473 10.33 -24.74 38.40
C ARG A 473 9.92 -24.56 39.87
N LYS A 474 10.76 -24.96 40.82
CA LYS A 474 10.51 -24.78 42.26
C LYS A 474 10.33 -23.30 42.64
N HIS A 475 11.06 -22.42 41.97
CA HIS A 475 10.97 -20.96 42.19
C HIS A 475 9.93 -20.27 41.27
N GLY A 476 9.13 -21.03 40.51
CA GLY A 476 8.07 -20.52 39.66
C GLY A 476 8.58 -19.75 38.42
N ILE A 477 9.85 -19.98 38.02
CA ILE A 477 10.42 -19.38 36.83
C ILE A 477 10.12 -20.30 35.64
N PRO A 478 9.37 -19.82 34.62
CA PRO A 478 9.15 -20.57 33.38
C PRO A 478 10.47 -21.01 32.76
N VAL A 479 10.56 -22.29 32.37
CA VAL A 479 11.82 -22.88 31.92
C VAL A 479 11.67 -23.52 30.54
N GLY A 480 12.69 -23.39 29.70
CA GLY A 480 12.89 -24.10 28.45
C GLY A 480 14.24 -24.79 28.38
N SER A 481 14.37 -25.70 27.47
CA SER A 481 15.59 -26.49 27.25
C SER A 481 16.13 -26.29 25.86
N TYR A 482 17.46 -26.19 25.70
CA TYR A 482 18.07 -26.07 24.40
C TYR A 482 19.17 -27.09 24.11
N HIS A 483 19.32 -27.38 22.80
CA HIS A 483 20.36 -28.23 22.25
C HIS A 483 21.30 -27.40 21.39
N PHE A 484 22.60 -27.51 21.62
CA PHE A 484 23.61 -26.88 20.78
C PHE A 484 23.96 -27.79 19.58
N PHE A 485 23.68 -27.30 18.38
CA PHE A 485 23.82 -28.06 17.14
C PHE A 485 25.27 -28.26 16.72
N SER A 486 25.60 -29.47 16.34
CA SER A 486 26.91 -29.85 15.78
C SER A 486 26.82 -30.18 14.30
N THR A 487 27.70 -29.59 13.49
CA THR A 487 27.80 -29.85 12.04
C THR A 487 28.47 -31.17 11.69
N HIS A 488 29.00 -31.88 12.69
CA HIS A 488 29.77 -33.11 12.46
C HIS A 488 29.01 -34.39 12.82
N VAL A 489 27.77 -34.26 13.25
CA VAL A 489 26.95 -35.35 13.77
C VAL A 489 25.61 -35.37 13.04
N PRO A 490 25.08 -36.55 12.68
CA PRO A 490 23.73 -36.64 12.11
C PRO A 490 22.67 -36.04 13.03
N ALA A 491 21.70 -35.34 12.43
CA ALA A 491 20.71 -34.56 13.15
C ALA A 491 19.72 -35.42 13.96
N ASP A 492 19.41 -36.58 13.47
CA ASP A 492 18.59 -37.59 14.18
C ASP A 492 19.24 -38.07 15.49
N VAL A 493 20.55 -38.34 15.46
CA VAL A 493 21.32 -38.70 16.66
C VAL A 493 21.31 -37.54 17.68
N GLN A 494 21.46 -36.31 17.22
CA GLN A 494 21.39 -35.14 18.08
C GLN A 494 20.00 -34.93 18.68
N ALA A 495 18.95 -35.14 17.89
CA ALA A 495 17.56 -35.07 18.36
C ALA A 495 17.25 -36.15 19.41
N GLU A 496 17.72 -37.36 19.21
CA GLU A 496 17.53 -38.45 20.17
C GLU A 496 18.31 -38.20 21.48
N LEU A 497 19.53 -37.67 21.41
CA LEU A 497 20.28 -37.28 22.62
C LEU A 497 19.51 -36.20 23.39
N PHE A 498 18.99 -35.20 22.71
CA PHE A 498 18.23 -34.13 23.33
C PHE A 498 16.96 -34.67 23.99
N LEU A 499 16.14 -35.44 23.27
CA LEU A 499 14.87 -36.00 23.74
C LEU A 499 15.06 -36.96 24.91
N SER A 500 16.19 -37.64 24.97
CA SER A 500 16.49 -38.60 26.06
C SER A 500 16.93 -37.90 27.36
N ASN A 501 17.38 -36.64 27.30
CA ASN A 501 17.96 -35.93 28.44
C ASN A 501 17.19 -34.65 28.82
N ALA A 502 16.47 -34.04 27.90
CA ALA A 502 15.71 -32.83 28.17
C ALA A 502 14.38 -33.14 28.87
N HIS A 503 14.07 -32.41 29.92
CA HIS A 503 12.77 -32.42 30.54
C HIS A 503 11.84 -31.47 29.76
N ILE A 504 10.71 -31.96 29.30
CA ILE A 504 9.71 -31.18 28.58
C ILE A 504 8.35 -31.52 29.17
N GLN A 505 7.91 -30.74 30.15
CA GLN A 505 6.66 -30.93 30.87
C GLN A 505 5.61 -29.89 30.42
N ASP A 506 4.37 -30.13 30.84
CA ASP A 506 3.29 -29.19 30.61
C ASP A 506 3.60 -27.80 31.19
N GLY A 507 3.37 -26.75 30.38
CA GLY A 507 3.71 -25.38 30.73
C GLY A 507 5.17 -24.99 30.56
N ASP A 508 6.08 -25.90 30.18
CA ASP A 508 7.45 -25.56 29.84
C ASP A 508 7.50 -24.81 28.50
N PHE A 509 8.54 -24.03 28.32
CA PHE A 509 8.77 -23.32 27.06
C PHE A 509 9.18 -24.28 25.93
N PRO A 510 8.96 -23.90 24.64
CA PRO A 510 9.31 -24.75 23.52
C PRO A 510 10.77 -25.15 23.51
N PRO A 511 11.11 -26.37 23.03
CA PRO A 511 12.50 -26.75 22.80
C PRO A 511 13.21 -25.78 21.87
N VAL A 512 14.51 -25.57 22.07
CA VAL A 512 15.32 -24.70 21.23
C VAL A 512 16.45 -25.47 20.57
N LEU A 513 16.63 -25.25 19.26
CA LEU A 513 17.81 -25.65 18.52
C LEU A 513 18.73 -24.43 18.37
N ASP A 514 19.90 -24.48 18.97
CA ASP A 514 20.92 -23.43 18.92
C ASP A 514 21.90 -23.72 17.78
N VAL A 515 21.89 -22.88 16.73
CA VAL A 515 22.61 -23.09 15.47
C VAL A 515 23.58 -21.94 15.21
N GLU A 516 24.86 -22.18 15.50
CA GLU A 516 25.94 -21.20 15.38
C GLU A 516 27.17 -21.70 14.59
N PRO A 517 27.01 -22.37 13.43
CA PRO A 517 28.17 -22.83 12.67
C PRO A 517 28.88 -21.66 11.98
N SER A 518 30.19 -21.73 11.93
CA SER A 518 30.96 -20.84 11.04
C SER A 518 30.79 -21.25 9.56
N ASN A 519 31.02 -20.31 8.62
CA ASN A 519 30.98 -20.60 7.18
C ASN A 519 31.81 -21.82 6.81
N ALA A 520 33.03 -21.95 7.36
CA ALA A 520 33.89 -23.10 7.09
C ALA A 520 33.33 -24.43 7.60
N LYS A 521 32.52 -24.40 8.66
CA LYS A 521 31.82 -25.61 9.15
C LYS A 521 30.64 -25.99 8.24
N ILE A 522 29.94 -24.98 7.71
CA ILE A 522 28.84 -25.19 6.76
C ILE A 522 29.37 -25.81 5.45
N GLU A 523 30.45 -25.28 4.93
CA GLU A 523 31.09 -25.81 3.70
C GLU A 523 31.54 -27.28 3.90
N ARG A 524 32.16 -27.59 5.04
CA ARG A 524 32.58 -28.98 5.36
C ARG A 524 31.39 -29.95 5.54
N MET A 525 30.24 -29.45 5.89
CA MET A 525 29.01 -30.22 6.04
C MET A 525 28.35 -30.53 4.69
N GLY A 526 28.80 -29.93 3.59
CA GLY A 526 28.22 -30.06 2.26
C GLY A 526 27.43 -28.83 1.79
N GLY A 527 27.67 -27.68 2.43
CA GLY A 527 27.06 -26.41 2.05
C GLY A 527 25.71 -26.11 2.70
N THR A 528 25.10 -25.04 2.23
CA THR A 528 23.87 -24.45 2.81
C THR A 528 22.70 -25.42 2.81
N GLU A 529 22.51 -26.17 1.73
CA GLU A 529 21.38 -27.10 1.61
C GLU A 529 21.51 -28.30 2.56
N ALA A 530 22.70 -28.89 2.66
CA ALA A 530 22.98 -29.98 3.57
C ALA A 530 22.77 -29.55 5.04
N MET A 531 23.17 -28.34 5.36
CA MET A 531 22.92 -27.75 6.68
C MET A 531 21.42 -27.62 6.96
N TRP A 532 20.64 -27.06 6.04
CA TRP A 532 19.20 -26.89 6.23
C TRP A 532 18.46 -28.22 6.33
N ASN A 533 18.86 -29.21 5.54
CA ASN A 533 18.29 -30.56 5.64
C ASN A 533 18.53 -31.18 7.02
N SER A 534 19.70 -30.98 7.59
CA SER A 534 19.99 -31.44 8.96
C SER A 534 19.17 -30.66 10.00
N ILE A 535 19.05 -29.35 9.87
CA ILE A 535 18.24 -28.52 10.77
C ILE A 535 16.77 -28.95 10.71
N ARG A 536 16.20 -29.11 9.50
CA ARG A 536 14.82 -29.60 9.29
C ARG A 536 14.60 -30.96 9.95
N THR A 537 15.55 -31.86 9.80
CA THR A 537 15.48 -33.19 10.40
C THR A 537 15.35 -33.11 11.92
N TRP A 538 16.22 -32.34 12.57
CA TRP A 538 16.16 -32.16 14.03
C TRP A 538 14.84 -31.52 14.47
N LEU A 539 14.46 -30.40 13.84
CA LEU A 539 13.23 -29.66 14.15
C LEU A 539 12.00 -30.55 14.02
N HIS A 540 11.92 -31.31 12.93
CA HIS A 540 10.79 -32.22 12.69
C HIS A 540 10.69 -33.37 13.70
N ILE A 541 11.82 -34.01 14.05
CA ILE A 541 11.85 -35.09 15.02
C ILE A 541 11.39 -34.58 16.38
N VAL A 542 11.93 -33.45 16.83
CA VAL A 542 11.61 -32.89 18.14
C VAL A 542 10.16 -32.37 18.18
N GLU A 543 9.69 -31.71 17.14
CA GLU A 543 8.30 -31.28 17.03
C GLU A 543 7.34 -32.47 17.11
N LYS A 544 7.59 -33.51 16.30
CA LYS A 544 6.74 -34.72 16.27
C LYS A 544 6.69 -35.45 17.63
N ARG A 545 7.81 -35.52 18.33
CA ARG A 545 7.93 -36.26 19.61
C ARG A 545 7.39 -35.46 20.80
N THR A 546 7.50 -34.15 20.78
CA THR A 546 7.08 -33.27 21.88
C THR A 546 5.69 -32.68 21.68
N GLY A 547 5.18 -32.67 20.45
CA GLY A 547 3.94 -31.97 20.08
C GLY A 547 4.08 -30.43 20.13
N ARG A 548 5.30 -29.91 20.22
CA ARG A 548 5.60 -28.45 20.32
C ARG A 548 6.46 -28.02 19.18
N ILE A 549 6.14 -26.87 18.58
CA ILE A 549 6.96 -26.25 17.55
C ILE A 549 8.24 -25.72 18.19
N PRO A 550 9.43 -26.25 17.82
CA PRO A 550 10.70 -25.77 18.38
C PRO A 550 11.00 -24.34 17.95
N VAL A 551 11.80 -23.65 18.74
CA VAL A 551 12.36 -22.34 18.42
C VAL A 551 13.76 -22.50 17.84
N LEU A 552 14.07 -21.77 16.79
CA LEU A 552 15.38 -21.75 16.15
C LEU A 552 16.20 -20.58 16.68
N TYR A 553 17.28 -20.85 17.45
CA TYR A 553 18.22 -19.81 17.86
C TYR A 553 19.34 -19.70 16.82
N ILE A 554 19.48 -18.48 16.26
CA ILE A 554 20.43 -18.13 15.21
C ILE A 554 20.92 -16.69 15.39
N ASN A 555 22.10 -16.37 14.84
CA ASN A 555 22.62 -15.01 14.89
C ASN A 555 22.18 -14.17 13.68
N GLN A 556 22.42 -12.86 13.74
CA GLN A 556 22.04 -11.89 12.69
C GLN A 556 22.63 -12.25 11.32
N MET A 557 23.88 -12.69 11.27
CA MET A 557 24.51 -13.07 10.00
C MET A 557 23.79 -14.28 9.37
N PHE A 558 23.35 -15.20 10.21
CA PHE A 558 22.62 -16.38 9.76
C PHE A 558 21.24 -16.02 9.21
N VAL A 559 20.52 -15.12 9.89
CA VAL A 559 19.24 -14.58 9.40
C VAL A 559 19.42 -13.93 8.03
N ASN A 560 20.41 -13.07 7.87
CA ASN A 560 20.57 -12.32 6.63
C ASN A 560 21.09 -13.17 5.46
N LYS A 561 21.94 -14.17 5.73
CA LYS A 561 22.64 -14.90 4.69
C LYS A 561 22.01 -16.25 4.36
N TYR A 562 21.56 -16.98 5.36
CA TYR A 562 21.17 -18.38 5.20
C TYR A 562 19.66 -18.63 5.30
N LEU A 563 18.96 -17.88 6.16
CA LEU A 563 17.51 -18.09 6.35
C LEU A 563 16.67 -17.87 5.07
N PRO A 564 17.00 -16.92 4.18
CA PRO A 564 16.29 -16.79 2.89
C PRO A 564 16.36 -18.02 1.97
N HIS A 565 17.29 -18.93 2.21
CA HIS A 565 17.37 -20.21 1.48
C HIS A 565 16.49 -21.32 2.07
N ALA A 566 15.74 -21.03 3.13
CA ALA A 566 14.85 -21.98 3.79
C ALA A 566 13.52 -21.29 4.18
N PRO A 567 12.72 -20.85 3.20
CA PRO A 567 11.47 -20.13 3.46
C PRO A 567 10.45 -20.97 4.26
N ASP A 568 10.44 -22.28 4.07
CA ASP A 568 9.63 -23.22 4.84
C ASP A 568 9.97 -23.22 6.35
N VAL A 569 11.26 -23.05 6.67
CA VAL A 569 11.72 -22.96 8.07
C VAL A 569 11.38 -21.58 8.63
N GLU A 570 11.62 -20.53 7.85
CA GLU A 570 11.31 -19.15 8.24
C GLU A 570 9.82 -18.93 8.53
N GLU A 571 8.96 -19.53 7.71
CA GLU A 571 7.51 -19.42 7.87
C GLU A 571 6.99 -20.21 9.08
N LYS A 572 7.54 -21.40 9.33
CA LYS A 572 7.01 -22.33 10.32
C LYS A 572 7.59 -22.12 11.72
N TYR A 573 8.90 -21.94 11.84
CA TYR A 573 9.59 -21.99 13.13
C TYR A 573 9.91 -20.59 13.68
N PRO A 574 9.47 -20.27 14.91
CA PRO A 574 9.81 -19.00 15.55
C PRO A 574 11.32 -18.87 15.76
N VAL A 575 11.82 -17.66 15.68
CA VAL A 575 13.25 -17.35 15.81
C VAL A 575 13.57 -16.71 17.17
N TRP A 576 14.65 -17.18 17.78
CA TRP A 576 15.35 -16.52 18.85
C TRP A 576 16.68 -16.02 18.27
N ILE A 577 16.85 -14.71 18.19
CA ILE A 577 18.01 -14.14 17.53
C ILE A 577 19.10 -13.70 18.51
N ALA A 578 20.32 -14.14 18.27
CA ALA A 578 21.50 -13.55 18.89
C ALA A 578 21.85 -12.25 18.18
N ARG A 579 21.43 -11.12 18.72
CA ARG A 579 21.61 -9.83 18.11
C ARG A 579 22.04 -8.78 19.13
N TYR A 580 23.07 -8.07 18.77
CA TYR A 580 23.61 -6.95 19.52
C TYR A 580 23.44 -5.60 18.79
N GLY A 581 22.55 -5.53 17.78
CA GLY A 581 22.26 -4.34 16.98
C GLY A 581 21.04 -3.57 17.47
N GLU A 582 20.74 -2.45 16.79
CA GLU A 582 19.67 -1.52 17.18
C GLU A 582 18.29 -1.92 16.66
N TYR A 583 18.20 -2.78 15.64
CA TYR A 583 16.95 -3.10 14.96
C TYR A 583 16.60 -4.57 15.00
N LYS A 584 15.31 -4.90 15.12
CA LYS A 584 14.80 -6.25 14.98
C LYS A 584 14.81 -6.65 13.49
N PRO A 585 15.15 -7.89 13.16
CA PRO A 585 15.00 -8.40 11.81
C PRO A 585 13.52 -8.68 11.50
N ASN A 586 13.18 -8.72 10.21
CA ASN A 586 11.85 -9.11 9.74
C ASN A 586 11.70 -10.64 9.71
N VAL A 587 11.56 -11.27 10.88
CA VAL A 587 11.34 -12.70 11.07
C VAL A 587 10.29 -12.92 12.17
N ARG A 588 9.72 -14.12 12.28
CA ARG A 588 8.84 -14.48 13.41
C ARG A 588 9.63 -14.56 14.71
N LEU A 589 9.98 -13.40 15.23
CA LEU A 589 10.82 -13.25 16.41
C LEU A 589 10.05 -13.54 17.69
N VAL A 590 10.54 -14.47 18.50
CA VAL A 590 9.97 -14.75 19.84
C VAL A 590 10.87 -14.21 20.94
N TYR A 591 12.19 -14.33 20.79
CA TYR A 591 13.17 -13.77 21.71
C TYR A 591 14.33 -13.13 20.95
N TRP A 592 14.96 -12.15 21.58
CA TRP A 592 16.31 -11.74 21.18
C TRP A 592 17.27 -11.78 22.37
N GLN A 593 18.47 -12.29 22.14
CA GLN A 593 19.55 -12.17 23.09
C GLN A 593 20.10 -10.75 23.03
N LEU A 594 19.93 -10.03 24.13
CA LEU A 594 20.27 -8.62 24.22
C LEU A 594 21.77 -8.42 24.40
N SER A 595 22.39 -9.24 25.24
CA SER A 595 23.83 -9.18 25.52
C SER A 595 24.35 -10.51 26.07
N PRO A 596 25.65 -10.80 25.87
CA PRO A 596 26.29 -12.00 26.39
C PRO A 596 26.95 -11.76 27.75
N ASP A 597 26.86 -10.58 28.34
CA ASP A 597 27.67 -10.19 29.47
C ASP A 597 26.93 -9.41 30.56
N GLY A 598 25.64 -9.68 30.69
CA GLY A 598 24.82 -9.13 31.75
C GLY A 598 25.25 -9.58 33.14
N ARG A 599 24.68 -8.96 34.19
CA ARG A 599 24.89 -9.32 35.59
C ARG A 599 23.56 -9.65 36.25
N VAL A 600 23.50 -10.82 36.85
CA VAL A 600 22.32 -11.33 37.54
C VAL A 600 22.69 -11.62 38.98
N ASN A 601 21.94 -11.03 39.90
CA ASN A 601 22.10 -11.36 41.30
C ASN A 601 21.78 -12.85 41.53
N GLY A 602 22.56 -13.56 42.29
CA GLY A 602 22.42 -15.01 42.48
C GLY A 602 23.24 -15.86 41.52
N ILE A 603 23.84 -15.29 40.48
CA ILE A 603 24.74 -15.98 39.54
C ILE A 603 26.12 -15.30 39.53
N GLN A 604 27.17 -16.12 39.59
CA GLN A 604 28.53 -15.62 39.53
C GLN A 604 29.00 -15.48 38.07
N GLY A 605 29.41 -14.28 37.68
CA GLY A 605 29.99 -14.05 36.36
C GLY A 605 29.06 -13.38 35.39
N LYS A 606 29.29 -13.63 34.09
CA LYS A 606 28.49 -13.11 32.97
C LYS A 606 27.32 -14.01 32.70
N VAL A 607 26.21 -13.43 32.34
CA VAL A 607 24.99 -14.14 31.99
C VAL A 607 24.42 -13.55 30.73
N ASP A 608 23.96 -14.38 29.83
CA ASP A 608 23.25 -13.99 28.61
C ASP A 608 21.86 -13.46 28.97
N ILE A 609 21.59 -12.22 28.58
CA ILE A 609 20.31 -11.56 28.84
C ILE A 609 19.45 -11.62 27.59
N ASN A 610 18.24 -12.07 27.77
CA ASN A 610 17.25 -12.25 26.72
C ASN A 610 16.02 -11.39 26.96
N VAL A 611 15.34 -11.03 25.90
CA VAL A 611 14.09 -10.28 25.93
C VAL A 611 13.04 -11.01 25.12
N PHE A 612 11.86 -11.17 25.69
CA PHE A 612 10.69 -11.69 24.98
C PHE A 612 10.12 -10.62 24.05
N ASN A 613 9.75 -11.01 22.84
CA ASN A 613 9.16 -10.12 21.85
C ASN A 613 7.67 -9.89 22.15
N GLY A 614 7.39 -9.05 23.12
CA GLY A 614 6.06 -8.70 23.60
C GLY A 614 6.11 -8.11 25.00
N TYR A 615 4.96 -7.80 25.54
CA TYR A 615 4.79 -7.27 26.88
C TYR A 615 4.13 -8.30 27.81
N ARG A 616 3.68 -7.87 29.00
CA ARG A 616 3.21 -8.77 30.04
C ARG A 616 1.98 -9.59 29.62
N GLU A 617 1.09 -9.00 28.90
CA GLU A 617 -0.14 -9.68 28.42
C GLU A 617 0.22 -10.76 27.40
N ASP A 618 1.00 -10.41 26.38
CA ASP A 618 1.51 -11.37 25.38
C ASP A 618 2.27 -12.53 26.04
N PHE A 619 3.09 -12.22 27.03
CA PHE A 619 3.86 -13.24 27.73
C PHE A 619 2.97 -14.18 28.55
N ASN A 620 1.90 -13.67 29.12
CA ASN A 620 0.92 -14.49 29.82
C ASN A 620 0.14 -15.38 28.84
N GLU A 621 -0.33 -14.85 27.72
CA GLU A 621 -0.97 -15.62 26.67
C GLU A 621 -0.04 -16.71 26.11
N PHE A 622 1.23 -16.34 25.86
CA PHE A 622 2.24 -17.31 25.43
C PHE A 622 2.40 -18.46 26.44
N LYS A 623 2.48 -18.16 27.72
CA LYS A 623 2.56 -19.20 28.77
C LYS A 623 1.29 -20.07 28.84
N GLU A 624 0.13 -19.48 28.65
CA GLU A 624 -1.15 -20.21 28.65
C GLU A 624 -1.29 -21.11 27.43
N SER A 625 -0.82 -20.67 26.26
CA SER A 625 -0.84 -21.48 25.03
C SER A 625 0.02 -22.76 25.15
N LEU A 626 1.01 -22.76 26.03
CA LEU A 626 1.91 -23.91 26.27
C LEU A 626 1.35 -24.94 27.24
N ARG A 627 0.26 -24.61 27.94
CA ARG A 627 -0.43 -25.57 28.81
C ARG A 627 -1.39 -26.40 27.98
N SER A 628 -1.36 -27.72 28.16
CA SER A 628 -2.33 -28.60 27.55
C SER A 628 -3.74 -28.14 27.93
N ARG A 629 -4.61 -27.90 26.93
CA ARG A 629 -6.02 -27.67 27.19
C ARG A 629 -6.51 -28.94 27.93
N LYS A 630 -6.74 -28.84 29.22
CA LYS A 630 -7.53 -29.87 29.92
C LYS A 630 -8.85 -29.92 29.18
N THR A 631 -9.05 -30.95 28.38
CA THR A 631 -10.35 -31.29 27.84
C THR A 631 -11.29 -31.31 29.05
N SER A 632 -12.21 -30.39 29.09
CA SER A 632 -13.38 -30.45 29.96
C SER A 632 -14.28 -31.55 29.40
N SER A 633 -13.84 -32.77 29.59
CA SER A 633 -14.68 -33.95 29.56
C SER A 633 -15.10 -34.23 30.99
N GLN A 634 -16.14 -33.54 31.43
CA GLN A 634 -17.06 -34.02 32.47
C GLN A 634 -18.21 -32.99 32.59
N SER A 635 -19.31 -33.32 31.96
CA SER A 635 -20.59 -33.61 32.62
C SER A 635 -21.73 -33.56 31.61
N PHE A 636 -22.27 -34.72 31.39
CA PHE A 636 -23.66 -35.05 31.03
C PHE A 636 -24.35 -34.30 29.91
#